data_8875343a7ab75495eb8c408d07cf772f
#
_entry.id   8875343a7ab75495eb8c408d07cf772f
#
_cell.length_a   1.000
_cell.length_b   1.000
_cell.length_c   1.000
_cell.angle_alpha   90.00
_cell.angle_beta   90.00
_cell.angle_gamma   90.00
#
_symmetry.space_group_name_H-M   'P 1'
#
loop_
_entity.id
_entity.type
_entity.pdbx_description
1 polymer ?
#
loop_
_entity_poly.entity_id
_entity_poly.type
_entity_poly.pdbx_seq_one_letter_code
_entity_poly.pdbx_strand_id
1 'polypeptide(L)'
;MDSLTLPLDYAAIERILPHRYPFLLVDRITAFEPDKRIVGIKAVTRNERYLSHQAGDAPSLPFTVLTEAVAQVGAIMILAKPENREKLIYFMGIERVRYRKPVHPGDVVEIEATVVRLRSRMGVLRGIARVGSEVVAEGTMTFALGAQGDGARPGDVRPGGRA
;
A
#
# COMPACT_ATOMS: atom_id res chain seq x y z
N MET A 1 12.78 16.25 13.89
CA MET A 1 12.28 15.34 12.84
C MET A 1 13.48 14.58 12.33
N ASP A 2 13.63 13.32 12.72
CA ASP A 2 14.67 12.48 12.12
C ASP A 2 14.33 12.35 10.64
N SER A 3 15.13 13.00 9.80
CA SER A 3 14.96 12.90 8.35
C SER A 3 15.19 11.45 7.95
N LEU A 4 14.18 10.82 7.37
CA LEU A 4 14.34 9.48 6.79
C LEU A 4 15.45 9.55 5.73
N THR A 5 16.48 8.74 5.90
CA THR A 5 17.55 8.65 4.90
C THR A 5 17.04 7.84 3.71
N LEU A 6 16.92 8.50 2.58
CA LEU A 6 16.50 7.84 1.33
C LEU A 6 17.72 7.29 0.56
N PRO A 7 17.54 6.23 -0.20
CA PRO A 7 16.34 5.41 -0.30
C PRO A 7 16.12 4.54 0.94
N LEU A 8 14.85 4.31 1.36
CA LEU A 8 14.56 3.29 2.35
C LEU A 8 14.67 1.92 1.68
N ASP A 9 15.48 1.06 2.27
CA ASP A 9 15.57 -0.34 1.90
C ASP A 9 14.44 -1.19 2.52
N TYR A 10 14.40 -2.47 2.17
CA TYR A 10 13.41 -3.41 2.67
C TYR A 10 13.40 -3.49 4.20
N ALA A 11 14.58 -3.51 4.84
CA ALA A 11 14.66 -3.59 6.30
C ALA A 11 14.12 -2.33 6.99
N ALA A 12 14.31 -1.15 6.41
CA ALA A 12 13.72 0.09 6.90
C ALA A 12 12.20 0.11 6.75
N ILE A 13 11.69 -0.38 5.62
CA ILE A 13 10.25 -0.52 5.36
C ILE A 13 9.61 -1.49 6.34
N GLU A 14 10.26 -2.63 6.61
CA GLU A 14 9.79 -3.65 7.56
C GLU A 14 9.67 -3.13 9.00
N ARG A 15 10.46 -2.11 9.37
CA ARG A 15 10.32 -1.43 10.67
C ARG A 15 9.15 -0.45 10.73
N ILE A 16 8.63 0.00 9.58
CA ILE A 16 7.51 0.95 9.49
C ILE A 16 6.19 0.21 9.33
N LEU A 17 6.14 -0.78 8.42
CA LEU A 17 4.93 -1.55 8.14
C LEU A 17 4.83 -2.79 9.04
N PRO A 18 3.63 -3.16 9.48
CA PRO A 18 3.41 -4.42 10.20
C PRO A 18 3.49 -5.65 9.30
N HIS A 19 3.42 -5.47 7.98
CA HIS A 19 3.46 -6.53 6.99
C HIS A 19 4.79 -7.29 7.01
N ARG A 20 4.75 -8.58 6.71
CA ARG A 20 5.93 -9.47 6.63
C ARG A 20 5.82 -10.33 5.37
N TYR A 21 6.92 -10.98 5.01
CA TYR A 21 6.90 -11.98 3.95
C TYR A 21 5.79 -13.01 4.20
N PRO A 22 5.01 -13.40 3.21
CA PRO A 22 5.10 -13.03 1.78
C PRO A 22 4.26 -11.80 1.39
N PHE A 23 3.70 -11.07 2.33
CA PHE A 23 2.74 -9.98 2.08
C PHE A 23 3.33 -8.56 2.27
N LEU A 24 4.61 -8.42 2.51
CA LEU A 24 5.32 -7.15 2.37
C LEU A 24 5.75 -7.01 0.91
N LEU A 25 5.06 -6.14 0.17
CA LEU A 25 5.11 -6.08 -1.29
C LEU A 25 6.03 -4.96 -1.82
N VAL A 26 6.45 -4.04 -0.97
CA VAL A 26 7.26 -2.87 -1.36
C VAL A 26 8.73 -3.16 -1.13
N ASP A 27 9.54 -2.99 -2.15
CA ASP A 27 10.98 -3.30 -2.11
C ASP A 27 11.83 -2.11 -1.68
N ARG A 28 11.41 -0.88 -2.03
CA ARG A 28 12.18 0.34 -1.77
C ARG A 28 11.30 1.58 -1.78
N ILE A 29 11.67 2.60 -1.00
CA ILE A 29 11.12 3.96 -1.14
C ILE A 29 12.21 4.87 -1.69
N THR A 30 11.92 5.54 -2.79
CA THR A 30 12.87 6.38 -3.53
C THR A 30 12.65 7.87 -3.35
N ALA A 31 11.43 8.28 -3.02
CA ALA A 31 11.11 9.67 -2.71
C ALA A 31 10.08 9.77 -1.59
N PHE A 32 10.21 10.78 -0.74
CA PHE A 32 9.34 11.01 0.40
C PHE A 32 9.21 12.49 0.72
N GLU A 33 8.00 13.00 0.64
CA GLU A 33 7.62 14.34 1.07
C GLU A 33 6.51 14.19 2.12
N PRO A 34 6.80 14.47 3.41
CA PRO A 34 5.82 14.28 4.48
C PRO A 34 4.47 14.95 4.18
N ASP A 35 3.38 14.21 4.39
CA ASP A 35 1.99 14.64 4.16
C ASP A 35 1.64 15.08 2.74
N LYS A 36 2.51 14.82 1.77
CA LYS A 36 2.29 15.21 0.38
C LYS A 36 2.40 14.03 -0.57
N ARG A 37 3.59 13.42 -0.64
CA ARG A 37 3.91 12.46 -1.70
C ARG A 37 4.95 11.44 -1.24
N ILE A 38 4.81 10.23 -1.72
CA ILE A 38 5.80 9.16 -1.57
C ILE A 38 5.90 8.38 -2.88
N VAL A 39 7.10 7.88 -3.19
CA VAL A 39 7.34 6.98 -4.31
C VAL A 39 8.01 5.72 -3.81
N GLY A 40 7.42 4.59 -4.15
CA GLY A 40 7.95 3.26 -3.86
C GLY A 40 8.18 2.45 -5.12
N ILE A 41 8.99 1.42 -4.98
CA ILE A 41 9.32 0.46 -6.05
C ILE A 41 8.84 -0.92 -5.63
N LYS A 42 8.21 -1.63 -6.57
CA LYS A 42 7.98 -3.06 -6.51
C LYS A 42 8.57 -3.73 -7.74
N ALA A 43 9.55 -4.60 -7.55
CA ALA A 43 10.05 -5.47 -8.60
C ALA A 43 9.16 -6.71 -8.70
N VAL A 44 8.73 -7.05 -9.89
CA VAL A 44 7.93 -8.26 -10.14
C VAL A 44 8.85 -9.33 -10.71
N THR A 45 8.98 -10.45 -10.01
CA THR A 45 9.84 -11.55 -10.42
C THR A 45 9.05 -12.82 -10.71
N ARG A 46 9.68 -13.79 -11.38
CA ARG A 46 9.07 -15.09 -11.62
C ARG A 46 8.79 -15.89 -10.33
N ASN A 47 9.47 -15.54 -9.24
CA ASN A 47 9.30 -16.17 -7.92
C ASN A 47 8.19 -15.50 -7.10
N GLU A 48 7.47 -14.53 -7.67
CA GLU A 48 6.33 -13.89 -7.00
C GLU A 48 5.24 -14.93 -6.69
N ARG A 49 4.90 -15.05 -5.41
CA ARG A 49 3.94 -16.06 -4.93
C ARG A 49 2.53 -15.87 -5.49
N TYR A 50 2.20 -14.65 -5.83
CA TYR A 50 0.83 -14.26 -6.21
C TYR A 50 0.62 -14.17 -7.73
N LEU A 51 1.56 -14.60 -8.57
CA LEU A 51 1.35 -14.59 -10.01
C LEU A 51 0.13 -15.41 -10.39
N SER A 52 -0.73 -14.82 -11.22
CA SER A 52 -1.81 -15.57 -11.85
C SER A 52 -1.26 -16.36 -13.04
N HIS A 53 -1.69 -17.60 -13.14
CA HIS A 53 -1.37 -18.49 -14.24
C HIS A 53 -2.70 -18.90 -14.90
N GLN A 54 -3.16 -18.13 -15.87
CA GLN A 54 -4.25 -18.59 -16.74
C GLN A 54 -3.68 -19.41 -17.87
N ALA A 55 -4.35 -20.47 -18.24
CA ALA A 55 -3.89 -21.34 -19.32
C ALA A 55 -3.80 -20.56 -20.64
N GLY A 56 -2.59 -20.53 -21.25
CA GLY A 56 -2.34 -19.83 -22.50
C GLY A 56 -1.86 -18.40 -22.36
N ASP A 57 -1.94 -17.77 -21.18
CA ASP A 57 -1.51 -16.39 -20.96
C ASP A 57 -0.13 -16.31 -20.27
N ALA A 58 0.59 -15.22 -20.52
CA ALA A 58 1.79 -14.91 -19.78
C ALA A 58 1.40 -14.62 -18.31
N PRO A 59 2.16 -15.18 -17.32
CA PRO A 59 1.86 -14.92 -15.92
C PRO A 59 1.92 -13.43 -15.62
N SER A 60 0.98 -12.95 -14.83
CA SER A 60 0.87 -11.54 -14.44
C SER A 60 0.60 -11.38 -12.95
N LEU A 61 0.99 -10.23 -12.41
CA LEU A 61 0.67 -9.84 -11.05
C LEU A 61 -0.84 -9.52 -10.97
N PRO A 62 -1.62 -10.18 -10.09
CA PRO A 62 -3.03 -9.86 -9.92
C PRO A 62 -3.23 -8.39 -9.57
N PHE A 63 -4.24 -7.77 -10.15
CA PHE A 63 -4.54 -6.36 -9.92
C PHE A 63 -4.83 -6.04 -8.45
N THR A 64 -5.39 -6.99 -7.70
CA THR A 64 -5.60 -6.86 -6.26
C THR A 64 -4.30 -6.78 -5.47
N VAL A 65 -3.28 -7.55 -5.85
CA VAL A 65 -1.94 -7.50 -5.25
C VAL A 65 -1.24 -6.19 -5.60
N LEU A 66 -1.40 -5.70 -6.83
CA LEU A 66 -0.90 -4.38 -7.23
C LEU A 66 -1.57 -3.26 -6.42
N THR A 67 -2.88 -3.35 -6.20
CA THR A 67 -3.63 -2.41 -5.36
C THR A 67 -3.12 -2.41 -3.93
N GLU A 68 -2.85 -3.58 -3.36
CA GLU A 68 -2.25 -3.70 -2.03
C GLU A 68 -0.85 -3.07 -1.97
N ALA A 69 0.00 -3.29 -2.98
CA ALA A 69 1.32 -2.64 -3.04
C ALA A 69 1.20 -1.11 -3.03
N VAL A 70 0.25 -0.55 -3.78
CA VAL A 70 -0.08 0.90 -3.76
C VAL A 70 -0.52 1.34 -2.37
N ALA A 71 -1.36 0.55 -1.70
CA ALA A 71 -1.83 0.81 -0.35
C ALA A 71 -0.66 0.82 0.66
N GLN A 72 0.26 -0.13 0.55
CA GLN A 72 1.43 -0.21 1.43
C GLN A 72 2.37 1.00 1.24
N VAL A 73 2.62 1.44 0.01
CA VAL A 73 3.40 2.66 -0.25
C VAL A 73 2.73 3.87 0.44
N GLY A 74 1.42 4.02 0.29
CA GLY A 74 0.68 5.07 0.98
C GLY A 74 0.72 4.96 2.50
N ALA A 75 0.65 3.74 3.03
CA ALA A 75 0.71 3.47 4.46
C ALA A 75 2.07 3.86 5.06
N ILE A 76 3.18 3.60 4.35
CA ILE A 76 4.52 4.01 4.78
C ILE A 76 4.57 5.52 5.02
N MET A 77 3.99 6.34 4.14
CA MET A 77 3.98 7.79 4.29
C MET A 77 3.35 8.25 5.61
N ILE A 78 2.32 7.56 6.05
CA ILE A 78 1.57 7.92 7.26
C ILE A 78 2.23 7.34 8.52
N LEU A 79 2.67 6.06 8.47
CA LEU A 79 3.26 5.35 9.60
C LEU A 79 4.72 5.71 9.87
N ALA A 80 5.42 6.30 8.91
CA ALA A 80 6.78 6.78 9.10
C ALA A 80 6.90 7.92 10.11
N LYS A 81 5.79 8.59 10.43
CA LYS A 81 5.75 9.64 11.44
C LYS A 81 5.91 9.05 12.84
N PRO A 82 6.74 9.63 13.72
CA PRO A 82 6.95 9.14 15.08
C PRO A 82 5.64 8.93 15.85
N GLU A 83 4.70 9.85 15.75
CA GLU A 83 3.39 9.80 16.43
C GLU A 83 2.45 8.73 15.91
N ASN A 84 2.79 8.07 14.80
CA ASN A 84 1.98 7.03 14.17
C ASN A 84 2.61 5.63 14.22
N ARG A 85 3.83 5.48 14.75
CA ARG A 85 4.59 4.21 14.71
C ARG A 85 3.89 3.03 15.41
N GLU A 86 3.06 3.32 16.40
CA GLU A 86 2.29 2.30 17.14
C GLU A 86 0.83 2.19 16.66
N LYS A 87 0.51 2.81 15.53
CA LYS A 87 -0.82 2.78 14.97
C LYS A 87 -0.92 1.78 13.82
N LEU A 88 -2.15 1.36 13.53
CA LEU A 88 -2.49 0.60 12.35
C LEU A 88 -3.26 1.49 11.38
N ILE A 89 -3.08 1.20 10.09
CA ILE A 89 -3.89 1.78 9.03
C ILE A 89 -4.93 0.78 8.59
N TYR A 90 -6.18 1.22 8.57
CA TYR A 90 -7.31 0.47 8.04
C TYR A 90 -7.78 1.14 6.75
N PHE A 91 -7.82 0.40 5.66
CA PHE A 91 -8.46 0.87 4.45
C PHE A 91 -9.97 0.79 4.60
N MET A 92 -10.63 1.95 4.51
CA MET A 92 -12.07 2.10 4.66
C MET A 92 -12.81 2.00 3.33
N GLY A 93 -12.10 2.27 2.25
CA GLY A 93 -12.65 2.17 0.90
C GLY A 93 -11.59 2.40 -0.17
N ILE A 94 -11.83 1.79 -1.31
CA ILE A 94 -11.06 1.97 -2.54
C ILE A 94 -12.03 2.46 -3.59
N GLU A 95 -11.76 3.61 -4.16
CA GLU A 95 -12.66 4.27 -5.08
C GLU A 95 -11.98 4.52 -6.44
N ARG A 96 -12.76 4.41 -7.50
CA ARG A 96 -12.34 4.76 -8.87
C ARG A 96 -11.06 4.06 -9.32
N VAL A 97 -10.84 2.82 -8.91
CA VAL A 97 -9.69 2.05 -9.37
C VAL A 97 -9.85 1.72 -10.86
N ARG A 98 -8.79 1.98 -11.61
CA ARG A 98 -8.69 1.63 -13.02
C ARG A 98 -7.41 0.84 -13.24
N TYR A 99 -7.54 -0.36 -13.75
CA TYR A 99 -6.44 -1.18 -14.24
C TYR A 99 -6.37 -1.05 -15.74
N ARG A 100 -5.20 -0.69 -16.25
CA ARG A 100 -5.03 -0.36 -17.67
C ARG A 100 -4.27 -1.44 -18.42
N LYS A 101 -3.25 -2.01 -17.79
CA LYS A 101 -2.38 -3.03 -18.38
C LYS A 101 -1.96 -4.04 -17.32
N PRO A 102 -1.77 -5.32 -17.70
CA PRO A 102 -1.17 -6.30 -16.81
C PRO A 102 0.29 -5.96 -16.52
N VAL A 103 0.79 -6.46 -15.40
CA VAL A 103 2.19 -6.34 -14.98
C VAL A 103 2.78 -7.75 -14.95
N HIS A 104 3.92 -7.93 -15.57
CA HIS A 104 4.54 -9.24 -15.79
C HIS A 104 5.87 -9.39 -15.03
N PRO A 105 6.34 -10.62 -14.82
CA PRO A 105 7.70 -10.86 -14.35
C PRO A 105 8.74 -10.17 -15.25
N GLY A 106 9.65 -9.44 -14.62
CA GLY A 106 10.64 -8.58 -15.28
C GLY A 106 10.29 -7.10 -15.20
N ASP A 107 9.03 -6.74 -14.92
CA ASP A 107 8.63 -5.35 -14.74
C ASP A 107 9.09 -4.81 -13.39
N VAL A 108 9.44 -3.53 -13.39
CA VAL A 108 9.66 -2.73 -12.19
C VAL A 108 8.54 -1.70 -12.12
N VAL A 109 7.70 -1.85 -11.11
CA VAL A 109 6.57 -0.95 -10.89
C VAL A 109 6.98 0.20 -10.00
N GLU A 110 6.92 1.42 -10.52
CA GLU A 110 6.99 2.63 -9.73
C GLU A 110 5.59 2.98 -9.22
N ILE A 111 5.48 3.15 -7.91
CA ILE A 111 4.23 3.44 -7.23
C ILE A 111 4.33 4.81 -6.57
N GLU A 112 3.51 5.75 -7.03
CA GLU A 112 3.36 7.06 -6.42
C GLU A 112 2.07 7.13 -5.63
N ALA A 113 2.14 7.56 -4.36
CA ALA A 113 0.98 7.90 -3.57
C ALA A 113 1.04 9.39 -3.15
N THR A 114 -0.07 10.11 -3.36
CA THR A 114 -0.21 11.53 -3.01
C THR A 114 -1.39 11.74 -2.09
N VAL A 115 -1.22 12.65 -1.12
CA VAL A 115 -2.31 13.03 -0.20
C VAL A 115 -3.29 13.94 -0.92
N VAL A 116 -4.55 13.50 -1.02
CA VAL A 116 -5.66 14.31 -1.51
C VAL A 116 -6.27 15.11 -0.36
N ARG A 117 -6.42 14.45 0.79
CA ARG A 117 -6.94 15.07 2.01
C ARG A 117 -6.45 14.29 3.23
N LEU A 118 -6.00 15.01 4.24
CA LEU A 118 -5.58 14.42 5.50
C LEU A 118 -6.29 15.16 6.66
N ARG A 119 -6.88 14.39 7.57
CA ARG A 119 -7.42 14.83 8.85
C ARG A 119 -6.76 14.00 9.95
N SER A 120 -6.93 14.38 11.20
CA SER A 120 -6.22 13.79 12.36
C SER A 120 -6.19 12.25 12.38
N ARG A 121 -7.29 11.58 12.02
CA ARG A 121 -7.40 10.11 12.08
C ARG A 121 -7.85 9.48 10.75
N MET A 122 -8.09 10.24 9.71
CA MET A 122 -8.58 9.76 8.42
C MET A 122 -7.93 10.53 7.28
N GLY A 123 -7.75 9.87 6.15
CA GLY A 123 -7.23 10.53 4.96
C GLY A 123 -7.66 9.85 3.68
N VAL A 124 -7.41 10.57 2.59
CA VAL A 124 -7.64 10.10 1.24
C VAL A 124 -6.32 10.23 0.47
N LEU A 125 -5.88 9.14 -0.11
CA LEU A 125 -4.69 9.05 -0.94
C LEU A 125 -5.09 8.73 -2.38
N ARG A 126 -4.42 9.34 -3.33
CA ARG A 126 -4.43 8.92 -4.72
C ARG A 126 -3.17 8.11 -4.98
N GLY A 127 -3.32 6.91 -5.53
CA GLY A 127 -2.23 6.06 -5.94
C GLY A 127 -2.17 5.92 -7.46
N ILE A 128 -0.95 5.90 -8.01
CA ILE A 128 -0.66 5.64 -9.42
C ILE A 128 0.49 4.65 -9.48
N ALA A 129 0.34 3.58 -10.24
CA ALA A 129 1.38 2.61 -10.53
C ALA A 129 1.78 2.70 -12.00
N ARG A 130 3.08 2.69 -12.29
CA ARG A 130 3.66 2.77 -13.63
C ARG A 130 4.70 1.69 -13.87
N VAL A 131 4.79 1.25 -15.12
CA VAL A 131 5.93 0.48 -15.65
C VAL A 131 6.55 1.33 -16.75
N GLY A 132 7.77 1.79 -16.53
CA GLY A 132 8.37 2.84 -17.39
C GLY A 132 7.50 4.11 -17.38
N SER A 133 7.10 4.59 -18.55
CA SER A 133 6.24 5.76 -18.70
C SER A 133 4.73 5.43 -18.67
N GLU A 134 4.34 4.14 -18.70
CA GLU A 134 2.96 3.72 -18.82
C GLU A 134 2.27 3.55 -17.48
N VAL A 135 1.09 4.16 -17.32
CA VAL A 135 0.22 3.93 -16.17
C VAL A 135 -0.42 2.55 -16.29
N VAL A 136 -0.16 1.66 -15.34
CA VAL A 136 -0.74 0.31 -15.29
C VAL A 136 -1.95 0.25 -14.35
N ALA A 137 -1.94 1.06 -13.29
CA ALA A 137 -3.10 1.21 -12.39
C ALA A 137 -3.13 2.60 -11.76
N GLU A 138 -4.34 3.05 -11.43
CA GLU A 138 -4.56 4.26 -10.64
C GLU A 138 -5.84 4.13 -9.82
N GLY A 139 -5.91 4.82 -8.70
CA GLY A 139 -7.10 4.82 -7.85
C GLY A 139 -7.00 5.77 -6.66
N THR A 140 -8.09 5.86 -5.92
CA THR A 140 -8.19 6.64 -4.70
C THR A 140 -8.55 5.73 -3.54
N MET A 141 -7.90 5.89 -2.41
CA MET A 141 -8.07 5.06 -1.22
C MET A 141 -8.36 5.94 -0.02
N THR A 142 -9.41 5.59 0.73
CA THR A 142 -9.72 6.20 2.02
C THR A 142 -9.18 5.32 3.13
N PHE A 143 -8.50 5.91 4.10
CA PHE A 143 -7.93 5.19 5.24
C PHE A 143 -8.29 5.84 6.56
N ALA A 144 -8.24 5.04 7.64
CA ALA A 144 -8.32 5.49 9.01
C ALA A 144 -7.14 4.97 9.83
N LEU A 145 -6.70 5.79 10.81
CA LEU A 145 -5.70 5.38 11.80
C LEU A 145 -6.42 4.88 13.06
N GLY A 146 -6.08 3.68 13.50
CA GLY A 146 -6.53 3.08 14.75
C GLY A 146 -5.36 2.78 15.69
N ALA A 147 -5.62 2.64 17.00
CA ALA A 147 -4.64 2.14 17.93
C ALA A 147 -4.36 0.65 17.69
N GLN A 148 -3.14 0.20 17.99
CA GLN A 148 -2.82 -1.21 17.98
C GLN A 148 -3.61 -1.89 19.11
N GLY A 149 -4.67 -2.61 18.77
CA GLY A 149 -5.61 -3.23 19.75
C GLY A 149 -7.08 -2.83 19.59
N ASP A 150 -7.41 -1.79 18.82
CA ASP A 150 -8.78 -1.40 18.50
C ASP A 150 -9.45 -2.31 17.44
N GLY A 151 -8.73 -3.31 16.94
CA GLY A 151 -9.29 -4.33 16.07
C GLY A 151 -10.22 -5.24 16.87
N ALA A 152 -11.55 -5.07 16.71
CA ALA A 152 -12.51 -6.05 17.18
C ALA A 152 -12.06 -7.44 16.73
N ARG A 153 -11.88 -8.36 17.68
CA ARG A 153 -11.64 -9.77 17.35
C ARG A 153 -12.81 -10.24 16.51
N PRO A 154 -12.61 -11.09 15.48
CA PRO A 154 -13.71 -11.74 14.82
C PRO A 154 -14.51 -12.53 15.89
N GLY A 155 -15.67 -12.03 16.29
CA GLY A 155 -16.49 -12.61 17.36
C GLY A 155 -17.18 -11.60 18.28
N ASP A 156 -16.72 -10.35 18.36
CA ASP A 156 -17.37 -9.30 19.17
C ASP A 156 -18.53 -8.60 18.43
N VAL A 157 -19.39 -9.35 17.78
CA VAL A 157 -20.71 -8.86 17.39
C VAL A 157 -21.59 -8.95 18.62
N ARG A 158 -21.73 -7.85 19.36
CA ARG A 158 -22.75 -7.75 20.40
C ARG A 158 -24.12 -7.94 19.76
N PRO A 159 -24.94 -8.93 20.19
CA PRO A 159 -26.31 -9.03 19.71
C PRO A 159 -27.05 -7.77 20.10
N GLY A 160 -27.64 -7.10 19.10
CA GLY A 160 -28.38 -5.85 19.27
C GLY A 160 -29.45 -6.00 20.35
N GLY A 161 -29.37 -5.15 21.37
CA GLY A 161 -30.45 -4.98 22.32
C GLY A 161 -31.69 -4.48 21.58
N ARG A 162 -32.73 -5.28 21.60
CA ARG A 162 -34.09 -4.82 21.28
C ARG A 162 -34.56 -3.97 22.44
N ALA A 163 -35.04 -2.79 22.17
CA ALA A 163 -36.09 -2.12 22.90
C ALA A 163 -37.00 -1.46 21.90
#